data_8138240d2dd5ccfdff66be185856d777
#
_entry.id   8138240d2dd5ccfdff66be185856d777
#
_cell.length_a   1.000
_cell.length_b   1.000
_cell.length_c   1.000
_cell.angle_alpha   90.00
_cell.angle_beta   90.00
_cell.angle_gamma   90.00
#
_symmetry.space_group_name_H-M   'P 1'
#
loop_
_entity.id
_entity.type
_entity.pdbx_description
1 polymer ?
#
loop_
_entity_poly.entity_id
_entity_poly.type
_entity_poly.pdbx_seq_one_letter_code
_entity_poly.pdbx_strand_id
1 'polypeptide(L)'
;MSAQQQAYLKQIKKYKLFIKLSRIFLFVIFLFLWEISARFGLIEAFIFSSPSRICICFYKMLIDGSILKHAAITLGETFFSFGLIIVFSIGTALLLWLCKPLSDILEPYLVVLNSLPKSALAPMLIVWLGNNAKAIIVTAISVAIFGTILNIYTSFADTDPDKIKLMKTFGGSRFQILTKLILPASLNTIVSNMKVNIGLCLVGVIIGEFLAARAGLGYVIIYNSQIFNMDPIAMSIICLLYTSPSPRDMRRS
;
A
#
# COMPACT_ATOMS: atom_id res chain seq x y z
N MET A 1 13.65 20.58 37.51
CA MET A 1 12.23 20.22 37.26
C MET A 1 11.48 20.36 38.56
N SER A 2 10.39 21.12 38.61
CA SER A 2 9.58 21.27 39.82
C SER A 2 8.85 19.97 40.18
N ALA A 3 8.55 19.78 41.49
CA ALA A 3 7.83 18.56 41.95
C ALA A 3 6.45 18.40 41.24
N GLN A 4 5.80 19.51 40.88
CA GLN A 4 4.56 19.52 40.14
C GLN A 4 4.71 19.02 38.71
N GLN A 5 5.80 19.37 38.02
CA GLN A 5 6.11 18.84 36.67
C GLN A 5 6.39 17.33 36.69
N GLN A 6 7.08 16.84 37.72
CA GLN A 6 7.32 15.41 37.88
C GLN A 6 6.03 14.61 38.15
N ALA A 7 5.12 15.16 38.96
CA ALA A 7 3.81 14.57 39.23
C ALA A 7 2.95 14.49 37.94
N TYR A 8 2.91 15.58 37.17
CA TYR A 8 2.20 15.65 35.90
C TYR A 8 2.76 14.66 34.86
N LEU A 9 4.08 14.55 34.71
CA LEU A 9 4.72 13.59 33.83
C LEU A 9 4.43 12.12 34.24
N LYS A 10 4.41 11.84 35.56
CA LYS A 10 4.00 10.52 36.07
C LYS A 10 2.56 10.19 35.73
N GLN A 11 1.64 11.16 35.83
CA GLN A 11 0.23 10.98 35.50
C GLN A 11 0.05 10.69 34.00
N ILE A 12 0.73 11.44 33.12
CA ILE A 12 0.70 11.19 31.67
C ILE A 12 1.27 9.81 31.32
N LYS A 13 2.38 9.41 31.96
CA LYS A 13 2.95 8.07 31.74
C LYS A 13 2.00 6.95 32.18
N LYS A 14 1.35 7.09 33.36
CA LYS A 14 0.34 6.13 33.82
C LYS A 14 -0.84 6.05 32.86
N TYR A 15 -1.36 7.19 32.41
CA TYR A 15 -2.46 7.25 31.44
C TYR A 15 -2.09 6.60 30.10
N LYS A 16 -0.91 6.89 29.55
CA LYS A 16 -0.42 6.25 28.32
C LYS A 16 -0.21 4.73 28.49
N LEU A 17 0.30 4.30 29.66
CA LEU A 17 0.44 2.90 29.99
C LEU A 17 -0.91 2.20 30.11
N PHE A 18 -1.88 2.82 30.80
CA PHE A 18 -3.24 2.30 30.91
C PHE A 18 -3.90 2.11 29.54
N ILE A 19 -3.82 3.13 28.65
CA ILE A 19 -4.35 3.00 27.28
C ILE A 19 -3.66 1.86 26.52
N LYS A 20 -2.32 1.72 26.65
CA LYS A 20 -1.58 0.65 26.00
C LYS A 20 -2.01 -0.73 26.50
N LEU A 21 -2.11 -0.87 27.82
CA LEU A 21 -2.56 -2.13 28.45
C LEU A 21 -4.01 -2.46 28.07
N SER A 22 -4.91 -1.48 28.06
CA SER A 22 -6.31 -1.70 27.66
C SER A 22 -6.43 -2.16 26.21
N ARG A 23 -5.61 -1.64 25.29
CA ARG A 23 -5.58 -2.08 23.90
C ARG A 23 -5.10 -3.52 23.76
N ILE A 24 -4.03 -3.88 24.49
CA ILE A 24 -3.51 -5.25 24.49
C ILE A 24 -4.56 -6.20 25.10
N PHE A 25 -5.19 -5.80 26.19
CA PHE A 25 -6.21 -6.58 26.87
C PHE A 25 -7.43 -6.87 25.97
N LEU A 26 -7.94 -5.85 25.27
CA LEU A 26 -9.02 -6.02 24.31
C LEU A 26 -8.64 -6.99 23.19
N PHE A 27 -7.41 -6.88 22.67
CA PHE A 27 -6.93 -7.77 21.61
C PHE A 27 -6.79 -9.22 22.11
N VAL A 28 -6.26 -9.41 23.31
CA VAL A 28 -6.12 -10.75 23.93
C VAL A 28 -7.51 -11.36 24.23
N ILE A 29 -8.45 -10.57 24.76
CA ILE A 29 -9.84 -11.03 24.96
C ILE A 29 -10.46 -11.46 23.64
N PHE A 30 -10.31 -10.67 22.57
CA PHE A 30 -10.84 -11.03 21.27
C PHE A 30 -10.29 -12.38 20.77
N LEU A 31 -8.97 -12.59 20.85
CA LEU A 31 -8.36 -13.86 20.46
C LEU A 31 -8.83 -15.03 21.33
N PHE A 32 -8.98 -14.78 22.62
CA PHE A 32 -9.44 -15.79 23.56
C PHE A 32 -10.90 -16.19 23.31
N LEU A 33 -11.78 -15.22 23.10
CA LEU A 33 -13.19 -15.47 22.74
C LEU A 33 -13.30 -16.19 21.39
N TRP A 34 -12.49 -15.83 20.41
CA TRP A 34 -12.44 -16.53 19.11
C TRP A 34 -12.02 -17.99 19.28
N GLU A 35 -10.94 -18.25 20.01
CA GLU A 35 -10.47 -19.62 20.28
C GLU A 35 -11.53 -20.46 21.03
N ILE A 36 -12.15 -19.89 22.07
CA ILE A 36 -13.17 -20.55 22.84
C ILE A 36 -14.40 -20.86 21.98
N SER A 37 -14.88 -19.89 21.21
CA SER A 37 -16.03 -20.06 20.32
C SER A 37 -15.80 -21.17 19.29
N ALA A 38 -14.58 -21.27 18.75
CA ALA A 38 -14.23 -22.35 17.85
C ALA A 38 -14.16 -23.73 18.56
N ARG A 39 -13.65 -23.81 19.81
CA ARG A 39 -13.53 -25.04 20.56
C ARG A 39 -14.88 -25.56 21.06
N PHE A 40 -15.77 -24.67 21.46
CA PHE A 40 -17.12 -25.05 21.92
C PHE A 40 -18.12 -25.31 20.78
N GLY A 41 -17.66 -25.18 19.52
CA GLY A 41 -18.52 -25.39 18.36
C GLY A 41 -19.59 -24.32 18.15
N LEU A 42 -19.46 -23.16 18.82
CA LEU A 42 -20.31 -21.99 18.59
C LEU A 42 -20.11 -21.40 17.19
N ILE A 43 -18.89 -21.54 16.66
CA ILE A 43 -18.54 -21.24 15.29
C ILE A 43 -17.86 -22.46 14.67
N GLU A 44 -18.17 -22.75 13.43
CA GLU A 44 -17.54 -23.88 12.73
C GLU A 44 -16.06 -23.54 12.44
N ALA A 45 -15.15 -24.27 13.11
CA ALA A 45 -13.70 -24.08 12.95
C ALA A 45 -13.23 -24.36 11.51
N PHE A 46 -14.01 -25.08 10.72
CA PHE A 46 -13.77 -25.30 9.30
C PHE A 46 -13.93 -24.00 8.48
N ILE A 47 -14.94 -23.17 8.83
CA ILE A 47 -15.27 -21.93 8.09
C ILE A 47 -14.51 -20.73 8.65
N PHE A 48 -14.34 -20.65 9.98
CA PHE A 48 -13.79 -19.45 10.64
C PHE A 48 -12.36 -19.63 11.11
N SER A 49 -11.78 -20.86 11.02
CA SER A 49 -10.48 -21.20 11.59
C SER A 49 -10.40 -20.91 13.11
N SER A 50 -9.24 -21.00 13.71
CA SER A 50 -8.99 -20.57 15.09
C SER A 50 -7.55 -20.07 15.24
N PRO A 51 -7.25 -19.20 16.21
CA PRO A 51 -5.90 -18.72 16.45
C PRO A 51 -4.85 -19.82 16.57
N SER A 52 -5.16 -20.91 17.27
CA SER A 52 -4.25 -22.06 17.42
C SER A 52 -3.99 -22.77 16.09
N ARG A 53 -5.01 -22.99 15.25
CA ARG A 53 -4.87 -23.61 13.93
C ARG A 53 -4.05 -22.74 12.98
N ILE A 54 -4.27 -21.42 13.01
CA ILE A 54 -3.48 -20.46 12.21
C ILE A 54 -2.01 -20.51 12.62
N CYS A 55 -1.70 -20.53 13.93
CA CYS A 55 -0.33 -20.64 14.41
C CYS A 55 0.35 -21.97 13.99
N ILE A 56 -0.37 -23.09 14.05
CA ILE A 56 0.14 -24.39 13.60
C ILE A 56 0.38 -24.37 12.08
N CYS A 57 -0.54 -23.81 11.31
CA CYS A 57 -0.40 -23.66 9.87
C CYS A 57 0.83 -22.79 9.52
N PHE A 58 1.00 -21.65 10.19
CA PHE A 58 2.16 -20.77 10.04
C PHE A 58 3.47 -21.52 10.32
N TYR A 59 3.53 -22.25 11.43
CA TYR A 59 4.72 -23.01 11.82
C TYR A 59 5.08 -24.09 10.78
N LYS A 60 4.09 -24.84 10.29
CA LYS A 60 4.29 -25.83 9.23
C LYS A 60 4.83 -25.21 7.95
N MET A 61 4.18 -24.14 7.47
CA MET A 61 4.59 -23.46 6.25
C MET A 61 5.94 -22.72 6.39
N LEU A 62 6.35 -22.39 7.63
CA LEU A 62 7.66 -21.81 7.90
C LEU A 62 8.76 -22.89 7.81
N ILE A 63 8.54 -24.07 8.37
CA ILE A 63 9.47 -25.21 8.29
C ILE A 63 9.65 -25.65 6.85
N ASP A 64 8.56 -25.76 6.10
CA ASP A 64 8.59 -26.16 4.69
C ASP A 64 9.17 -25.06 3.79
N GLY A 65 9.43 -23.85 4.32
CA GLY A 65 9.93 -22.70 3.57
C GLY A 65 8.92 -22.11 2.58
N SER A 66 7.72 -22.66 2.47
CA SER A 66 6.70 -22.24 1.48
C SER A 66 6.22 -20.82 1.71
N ILE A 67 6.01 -20.42 2.98
CA ILE A 67 5.57 -19.04 3.29
C ILE A 67 6.60 -18.00 2.89
N LEU A 68 7.89 -18.27 3.13
CA LEU A 68 8.97 -17.36 2.75
C LEU A 68 9.05 -17.19 1.24
N LYS A 69 8.88 -18.28 0.49
CA LYS A 69 8.85 -18.25 -0.97
C LYS A 69 7.67 -17.40 -1.48
N HIS A 70 6.45 -17.65 -0.99
CA HIS A 70 5.27 -16.90 -1.40
C HIS A 70 5.37 -15.42 -1.01
N ALA A 71 5.80 -15.12 0.20
CA ALA A 71 6.02 -13.74 0.65
C ALA A 71 7.09 -13.01 -0.18
N ALA A 72 8.21 -13.68 -0.49
CA ALA A 72 9.27 -13.09 -1.31
C ALA A 72 8.80 -12.77 -2.74
N ILE A 73 7.95 -13.61 -3.34
CA ILE A 73 7.37 -13.37 -4.66
C ILE A 73 6.46 -12.14 -4.61
N THR A 74 5.47 -12.11 -3.71
CA THR A 74 4.54 -10.98 -3.57
C THR A 74 5.28 -9.67 -3.28
N LEU A 75 6.27 -9.69 -2.38
CA LEU A 75 7.09 -8.51 -2.09
C LEU A 75 7.94 -8.08 -3.28
N GLY A 76 8.56 -9.04 -3.99
CA GLY A 76 9.34 -8.76 -5.19
C GLY A 76 8.51 -8.08 -6.28
N GLU A 77 7.32 -8.62 -6.57
CA GLU A 77 6.37 -8.03 -7.53
C GLU A 77 5.90 -6.64 -7.06
N THR A 78 5.64 -6.47 -5.76
CA THR A 78 5.23 -5.19 -5.17
C THR A 78 6.32 -4.13 -5.31
N PHE A 79 7.56 -4.43 -4.91
CA PHE A 79 8.66 -3.48 -5.00
C PHE A 79 9.03 -3.15 -6.44
N PHE A 80 8.98 -4.12 -7.34
CA PHE A 80 9.24 -3.90 -8.76
C PHE A 80 8.17 -2.98 -9.38
N SER A 81 6.88 -3.28 -9.15
CA SER A 81 5.77 -2.44 -9.59
C SER A 81 5.85 -1.03 -9.01
N PHE A 82 6.17 -0.91 -7.72
CA PHE A 82 6.36 0.36 -7.03
C PHE A 82 7.47 1.20 -7.66
N GLY A 83 8.63 0.60 -7.96
CA GLY A 83 9.72 1.29 -8.65
C GLY A 83 9.31 1.84 -10.02
N LEU A 84 8.58 1.03 -10.81
CA LEU A 84 8.05 1.45 -12.11
C LEU A 84 7.04 2.60 -11.98
N ILE A 85 6.12 2.52 -11.01
CA ILE A 85 5.13 3.59 -10.77
C ILE A 85 5.82 4.90 -10.44
N ILE A 86 6.84 4.90 -9.56
CA ILE A 86 7.58 6.11 -9.21
C ILE A 86 8.21 6.72 -10.45
N VAL A 87 8.96 5.94 -11.22
CA VAL A 87 9.69 6.43 -12.40
C VAL A 87 8.72 6.99 -13.43
N PHE A 88 7.68 6.23 -13.79
CA PHE A 88 6.73 6.67 -14.81
C PHE A 88 5.85 7.83 -14.34
N SER A 89 5.41 7.85 -13.08
CA SER A 89 4.56 8.93 -12.59
C SER A 89 5.30 10.25 -12.47
N ILE A 90 6.52 10.25 -11.94
CA ILE A 90 7.33 11.47 -11.88
C ILE A 90 7.67 11.93 -13.29
N GLY A 91 8.13 11.04 -14.16
CA GLY A 91 8.45 11.37 -15.54
C GLY A 91 7.28 11.99 -16.31
N THR A 92 6.09 11.38 -16.20
CA THR A 92 4.87 11.89 -16.82
C THR A 92 4.45 13.24 -16.22
N ALA A 93 4.45 13.40 -14.90
CA ALA A 93 4.11 14.66 -14.25
C ALA A 93 5.06 15.80 -14.64
N LEU A 94 6.36 15.52 -14.80
CA LEU A 94 7.35 16.47 -15.32
C LEU A 94 7.04 16.89 -16.76
N LEU A 95 6.71 15.94 -17.63
CA LEU A 95 6.33 16.22 -19.02
C LEU A 95 5.07 17.07 -19.11
N LEU A 96 4.03 16.76 -18.31
CA LEU A 96 2.80 17.54 -18.25
C LEU A 96 3.06 18.97 -17.79
N TRP A 97 3.93 19.16 -16.80
CA TRP A 97 4.26 20.50 -16.33
C TRP A 97 5.09 21.32 -17.35
N LEU A 98 6.01 20.68 -18.07
CA LEU A 98 6.81 21.34 -19.11
C LEU A 98 5.98 21.73 -20.34
N CYS A 99 4.98 20.91 -20.71
CA CYS A 99 4.17 21.05 -21.92
C CYS A 99 2.70 21.34 -21.58
N LYS A 100 2.35 22.63 -21.38
CA LYS A 100 0.99 23.04 -21.06
C LYS A 100 -0.10 22.47 -21.99
N PRO A 101 0.05 22.49 -23.35
CA PRO A 101 -0.95 21.90 -24.22
C PRO A 101 -1.15 20.40 -23.99
N LEU A 102 -0.08 19.66 -23.66
CA LEU A 102 -0.14 18.24 -23.36
C LEU A 102 -0.93 18.00 -22.06
N SER A 103 -0.71 18.82 -21.05
CA SER A 103 -1.45 18.79 -19.81
C SER A 103 -2.94 19.03 -20.03
N ASP A 104 -3.29 20.10 -20.73
CA ASP A 104 -4.68 20.48 -20.99
C ASP A 104 -5.46 19.39 -21.77
N ILE A 105 -4.75 18.61 -22.61
CA ILE A 105 -5.33 17.50 -23.36
C ILE A 105 -5.42 16.23 -22.48
N LEU A 106 -4.38 15.87 -21.74
CA LEU A 106 -4.30 14.56 -21.05
C LEU A 106 -4.95 14.55 -19.68
N GLU A 107 -5.04 15.68 -19.00
CA GLU A 107 -5.61 15.77 -17.65
C GLU A 107 -7.03 15.18 -17.54
N PRO A 108 -8.00 15.51 -18.43
CA PRO A 108 -9.32 14.89 -18.38
C PRO A 108 -9.28 13.36 -18.53
N TYR A 109 -8.42 12.83 -19.40
CA TYR A 109 -8.26 11.38 -19.59
C TYR A 109 -7.66 10.71 -18.35
N LEU A 110 -6.66 11.32 -17.72
CA LEU A 110 -6.08 10.82 -16.50
C LEU A 110 -7.09 10.77 -15.36
N VAL A 111 -7.96 11.77 -15.24
CA VAL A 111 -9.06 11.80 -14.26
C VAL A 111 -10.04 10.65 -14.51
N VAL A 112 -10.47 10.45 -15.76
CA VAL A 112 -11.35 9.34 -16.13
C VAL A 112 -10.70 7.99 -15.83
N LEU A 113 -9.45 7.78 -16.25
CA LEU A 113 -8.70 6.55 -16.01
C LEU A 113 -8.48 6.29 -14.51
N ASN A 114 -8.30 7.34 -13.71
CA ASN A 114 -8.20 7.21 -12.26
C ASN A 114 -9.52 6.80 -11.61
N SER A 115 -10.66 7.17 -12.20
CA SER A 115 -12.01 6.87 -11.68
C SER A 115 -12.51 5.47 -12.04
N LEU A 116 -11.88 4.79 -13.01
CA LEU A 116 -12.26 3.44 -13.39
C LEU A 116 -12.09 2.43 -12.24
N PRO A 117 -13.01 1.47 -12.09
CA PRO A 117 -12.86 0.38 -11.11
C PRO A 117 -11.72 -0.56 -11.52
N LYS A 118 -10.55 -0.34 -10.92
CA LYS A 118 -9.29 -0.99 -11.31
C LYS A 118 -9.32 -2.50 -11.13
N SER A 119 -10.08 -3.01 -10.15
CA SER A 119 -10.31 -4.44 -9.98
C SER A 119 -11.06 -5.08 -11.15
N ALA A 120 -11.93 -4.31 -11.84
CA ALA A 120 -12.63 -4.80 -13.03
C ALA A 120 -11.74 -4.83 -14.29
N LEU A 121 -10.65 -4.04 -14.31
CA LEU A 121 -9.68 -4.06 -15.41
C LEU A 121 -8.73 -5.27 -15.32
N ALA A 122 -8.50 -5.82 -14.14
CA ALA A 122 -7.54 -6.89 -13.94
C ALA A 122 -7.81 -8.14 -14.80
N PRO A 123 -9.04 -8.69 -14.89
CA PRO A 123 -9.31 -9.83 -15.78
C PRO A 123 -8.98 -9.55 -17.24
N MET A 124 -9.29 -8.34 -17.72
CA MET A 124 -9.03 -7.93 -19.10
C MET A 124 -7.53 -7.85 -19.39
N LEU A 125 -6.75 -7.28 -18.46
CA LEU A 125 -5.29 -7.20 -18.56
C LEU A 125 -4.66 -8.59 -18.61
N ILE A 126 -5.20 -9.55 -17.85
CA ILE A 126 -4.70 -10.92 -17.83
C ILE A 126 -5.02 -11.65 -19.14
N VAL A 127 -6.20 -11.44 -19.72
CA VAL A 127 -6.54 -11.99 -21.03
C VAL A 127 -5.59 -11.46 -22.11
N TRP A 128 -5.23 -10.20 -22.07
CA TRP A 128 -4.33 -9.59 -23.06
C TRP A 128 -2.86 -9.97 -22.88
N LEU A 129 -2.39 -10.05 -21.63
CA LEU A 129 -0.96 -10.24 -21.31
C LEU A 129 -0.62 -11.73 -21.01
N GLY A 130 -1.65 -12.54 -20.81
CA GLY A 130 -1.49 -13.93 -20.38
C GLY A 130 -1.32 -14.10 -18.87
N ASN A 131 -1.37 -15.36 -18.43
CA ASN A 131 -1.24 -15.72 -17.02
C ASN A 131 0.24 -15.80 -16.60
N ASN A 132 0.83 -14.67 -16.27
CA ASN A 132 2.25 -14.53 -15.92
C ASN A 132 2.52 -13.32 -15.01
N ALA A 133 3.73 -13.23 -14.46
CA ALA A 133 4.15 -12.13 -13.59
C ALA A 133 4.04 -10.73 -14.24
N LYS A 134 4.16 -10.63 -15.59
CA LYS A 134 3.99 -9.35 -16.28
C LYS A 134 2.56 -8.83 -16.14
N ALA A 135 1.55 -9.70 -16.25
CA ALA A 135 0.15 -9.33 -16.05
C ALA A 135 -0.10 -8.83 -14.63
N ILE A 136 0.50 -9.47 -13.62
CA ILE A 136 0.39 -9.06 -12.21
C ILE A 136 0.99 -7.67 -12.02
N ILE A 137 2.21 -7.44 -12.53
CA ILE A 137 2.89 -6.16 -12.44
C ILE A 137 2.10 -5.04 -13.13
N VAL A 138 1.58 -5.28 -14.35
CA VAL A 138 0.78 -4.29 -15.08
C VAL A 138 -0.53 -3.99 -14.35
N THR A 139 -1.15 -5.00 -13.75
CA THR A 139 -2.35 -4.82 -12.90
C THR A 139 -2.01 -3.93 -11.70
N ALA A 140 -0.91 -4.20 -11.01
CA ALA A 140 -0.46 -3.38 -9.88
C ALA A 140 -0.19 -1.92 -10.30
N ILE A 141 0.48 -1.71 -11.44
CA ILE A 141 0.73 -0.38 -11.98
C ILE A 141 -0.60 0.33 -12.28
N SER A 142 -1.56 -0.33 -12.92
CA SER A 142 -2.85 0.27 -13.29
C SER A 142 -3.63 0.78 -12.09
N VAL A 143 -3.45 0.15 -10.92
CA VAL A 143 -4.13 0.56 -9.67
C VAL A 143 -3.64 1.91 -9.15
N ALA A 144 -2.34 2.21 -9.26
CA ALA A 144 -1.75 3.35 -8.57
C ALA A 144 -1.28 4.49 -9.49
N ILE A 145 -0.96 4.21 -10.77
CA ILE A 145 -0.23 5.14 -11.64
C ILE A 145 -0.99 6.43 -11.91
N PHE A 146 -2.29 6.35 -12.28
CA PHE A 146 -3.04 7.53 -12.70
C PHE A 146 -3.26 8.53 -11.57
N GLY A 147 -3.62 8.04 -10.37
CA GLY A 147 -3.75 8.88 -9.18
C GLY A 147 -2.42 9.50 -8.76
N THR A 148 -1.32 8.76 -8.91
CA THR A 148 0.01 9.26 -8.58
C THR A 148 0.45 10.37 -9.53
N ILE A 149 0.25 10.20 -10.83
CA ILE A 149 0.54 11.24 -11.84
C ILE A 149 -0.22 12.51 -11.51
N LEU A 150 -1.54 12.40 -11.30
CA LEU A 150 -2.39 13.55 -10.98
C LEU A 150 -1.94 14.26 -9.71
N ASN A 151 -1.69 13.52 -8.62
CA ASN A 151 -1.26 14.12 -7.35
C ASN A 151 0.08 14.84 -7.45
N ILE A 152 1.06 14.26 -8.17
CA ILE A 152 2.36 14.89 -8.36
C ILE A 152 2.23 16.12 -9.29
N TYR A 153 1.49 16.00 -10.38
CA TYR A 153 1.24 17.10 -11.32
C TYR A 153 0.54 18.27 -10.63
N THR A 154 -0.53 18.02 -9.86
CA THR A 154 -1.23 19.05 -9.09
C THR A 154 -0.27 19.74 -8.11
N SER A 155 0.57 18.98 -7.41
CA SER A 155 1.59 19.56 -6.52
C SER A 155 2.59 20.48 -7.25
N PHE A 156 2.92 20.17 -8.50
CA PHE A 156 3.75 21.05 -9.34
C PHE A 156 2.99 22.31 -9.78
N ALA A 157 1.71 22.17 -10.12
CA ALA A 157 0.84 23.27 -10.55
C ALA A 157 0.52 24.23 -9.40
N ASP A 158 0.39 23.73 -8.18
CA ASP A 158 0.10 24.51 -6.96
C ASP A 158 1.30 25.29 -6.41
N THR A 159 2.45 25.19 -7.08
CA THR A 159 3.63 25.98 -6.68
C THR A 159 3.34 27.47 -6.81
N ASP A 160 3.64 28.24 -5.76
CA ASP A 160 3.42 29.67 -5.61
C ASP A 160 3.80 30.44 -6.91
N PRO A 161 2.83 31.06 -7.60
CA PRO A 161 3.07 31.76 -8.85
C PRO A 161 4.00 32.96 -8.71
N ASP A 162 4.11 33.57 -7.54
CA ASP A 162 4.98 34.71 -7.33
C ASP A 162 6.46 34.27 -7.25
N LYS A 163 6.72 33.10 -6.70
CA LYS A 163 8.07 32.48 -6.76
C LYS A 163 8.48 32.12 -8.20
N ILE A 164 7.52 31.64 -8.98
CA ILE A 164 7.77 31.36 -10.41
C ILE A 164 8.06 32.63 -11.18
N LYS A 165 7.31 33.71 -10.94
CA LYS A 165 7.55 35.04 -11.54
C LYS A 165 8.93 35.56 -11.16
N LEU A 166 9.29 35.49 -9.86
CA LEU A 166 10.59 35.91 -9.37
C LEU A 166 11.74 35.19 -10.10
N MET A 167 11.64 33.85 -10.23
CA MET A 167 12.65 33.08 -10.98
C MET A 167 12.75 33.51 -12.45
N LYS A 168 11.62 33.84 -13.08
CA LYS A 168 11.62 34.38 -14.47
C LYS A 168 12.29 35.74 -14.56
N THR A 169 12.08 36.62 -13.57
CA THR A 169 12.73 37.95 -13.51
C THR A 169 14.24 37.83 -13.41
N PHE A 170 14.75 36.79 -12.75
CA PHE A 170 16.19 36.49 -12.75
C PHE A 170 16.69 35.76 -14.02
N GLY A 171 15.88 35.68 -15.07
CA GLY A 171 16.27 35.03 -16.34
C GLY A 171 16.26 33.51 -16.28
N GLY A 172 15.61 32.92 -15.30
CA GLY A 172 15.52 31.46 -15.16
C GLY A 172 14.73 30.78 -16.29
N SER A 173 15.32 29.77 -16.93
CA SER A 173 14.65 28.95 -17.93
C SER A 173 13.58 28.06 -17.29
N ARG A 174 12.61 27.53 -18.07
CA ARG A 174 11.58 26.59 -17.58
C ARG A 174 12.19 25.40 -16.87
N PHE A 175 13.26 24.83 -17.40
CA PHE A 175 13.95 23.70 -16.78
C PHE A 175 14.63 24.08 -15.45
N GLN A 176 15.20 25.27 -15.34
CA GLN A 176 15.77 25.78 -14.08
C GLN A 176 14.71 26.02 -13.02
N ILE A 177 13.54 26.56 -13.40
CA ILE A 177 12.40 26.73 -12.49
C ILE A 177 11.92 25.37 -11.98
N LEU A 178 11.78 24.37 -12.87
CA LEU A 178 11.39 23.02 -12.50
C LEU A 178 12.35 22.38 -11.50
N THR A 179 13.66 22.40 -11.80
CA THR A 179 14.66 21.67 -11.00
C THR A 179 15.05 22.39 -9.72
N LYS A 180 15.05 23.73 -9.70
CA LYS A 180 15.51 24.52 -8.56
C LYS A 180 14.39 25.02 -7.64
N LEU A 181 13.16 25.09 -8.13
CA LEU A 181 12.01 25.57 -7.35
C LEU A 181 10.95 24.50 -7.15
N ILE A 182 10.39 23.96 -8.24
CA ILE A 182 9.19 23.12 -8.17
C ILE A 182 9.50 21.74 -7.59
N LEU A 183 10.51 21.05 -8.10
CA LEU A 183 10.92 19.74 -7.59
C LEU A 183 11.24 19.78 -6.09
N PRO A 184 12.10 20.70 -5.59
CA PRO A 184 12.35 20.80 -4.16
C PRO A 184 11.12 21.15 -3.34
N ALA A 185 10.23 22.06 -3.82
CA ALA A 185 9.01 22.42 -3.14
C ALA A 185 8.01 21.26 -3.01
N SER A 186 7.99 20.37 -4.02
CA SER A 186 7.06 19.23 -4.08
C SER A 186 7.61 17.95 -3.46
N LEU A 187 8.83 17.92 -2.95
CA LEU A 187 9.47 16.71 -2.39
C LEU A 187 8.62 16.06 -1.29
N ASN A 188 8.04 16.85 -0.38
CA ASN A 188 7.20 16.34 0.70
C ASN A 188 5.97 15.62 0.15
N THR A 189 5.33 16.18 -0.88
CA THR A 189 4.18 15.57 -1.55
C THR A 189 4.57 14.29 -2.27
N ILE A 190 5.71 14.29 -2.97
CA ILE A 190 6.23 13.10 -3.65
C ILE A 190 6.48 11.97 -2.64
N VAL A 191 7.18 12.26 -1.53
CA VAL A 191 7.45 11.28 -0.47
C VAL A 191 6.17 10.77 0.18
N SER A 192 5.19 11.65 0.42
CA SER A 192 3.88 11.24 0.96
C SER A 192 3.12 10.34 0.00
N ASN A 193 3.13 10.64 -1.29
CA ASN A 193 2.55 9.77 -2.33
C ASN A 193 3.27 8.42 -2.40
N MET A 194 4.59 8.37 -2.27
CA MET A 194 5.33 7.10 -2.25
C MET A 194 4.86 6.18 -1.13
N LYS A 195 4.62 6.72 0.06
CA LYS A 195 4.10 5.94 1.20
C LYS A 195 2.72 5.34 0.94
N VAL A 196 1.84 6.08 0.29
CA VAL A 196 0.51 5.58 -0.10
C VAL A 196 0.61 4.53 -1.21
N ASN A 197 1.47 4.79 -2.19
CA ASN A 197 1.61 3.96 -3.38
C ASN A 197 2.13 2.55 -3.09
N ILE A 198 3.00 2.38 -2.10
CA ILE A 198 3.47 1.02 -1.75
C ILE A 198 2.30 0.15 -1.27
N GLY A 199 1.34 0.71 -0.53
CA GLY A 199 0.12 0.02 -0.15
C GLY A 199 -0.80 -0.28 -1.34
N LEU A 200 -0.97 0.69 -2.25
CA LEU A 200 -1.75 0.50 -3.47
C LEU A 200 -1.13 -0.54 -4.41
N CYS A 201 0.21 -0.56 -4.52
CA CYS A 201 0.93 -1.59 -5.27
C CYS A 201 0.67 -2.99 -4.70
N LEU A 202 0.76 -3.14 -3.37
CA LEU A 202 0.49 -4.42 -2.72
C LEU A 202 -0.94 -4.89 -3.00
N VAL A 203 -1.94 -4.00 -2.89
CA VAL A 203 -3.33 -4.32 -3.25
C VAL A 203 -3.45 -4.74 -4.72
N GLY A 204 -2.81 -4.00 -5.63
CA GLY A 204 -2.81 -4.32 -7.05
C GLY A 204 -2.14 -5.65 -7.39
N VAL A 205 -1.01 -5.97 -6.73
CA VAL A 205 -0.33 -7.27 -6.86
C VAL A 205 -1.26 -8.39 -6.37
N ILE A 206 -1.89 -8.25 -5.21
CA ILE A 206 -2.80 -9.27 -4.68
C ILE A 206 -3.97 -9.52 -5.65
N ILE A 207 -4.56 -8.47 -6.23
CA ILE A 207 -5.61 -8.60 -7.25
C ILE A 207 -5.08 -9.36 -8.47
N GLY A 208 -3.88 -9.04 -8.93
CA GLY A 208 -3.22 -9.74 -10.02
C GLY A 208 -2.92 -11.20 -9.68
N GLU A 209 -2.41 -11.47 -8.47
CA GLU A 209 -2.13 -12.82 -7.99
C GLU A 209 -3.40 -13.68 -7.86
N PHE A 210 -4.54 -13.12 -7.47
CA PHE A 210 -5.81 -13.85 -7.41
C PHE A 210 -6.23 -14.42 -8.75
N LEU A 211 -5.86 -13.78 -9.84
CA LEU A 211 -6.35 -14.11 -11.18
C LEU A 211 -5.30 -14.80 -12.05
N ALA A 212 -4.01 -14.50 -11.85
CA ALA A 212 -2.95 -14.88 -12.77
C ALA A 212 -1.75 -15.58 -12.13
N ALA A 213 -1.69 -15.72 -10.79
CA ALA A 213 -0.51 -16.29 -10.17
C ALA A 213 -0.54 -17.81 -10.07
N ARG A 214 0.66 -18.37 -10.00
CA ARG A 214 0.94 -19.77 -9.60
C ARG A 214 1.72 -19.83 -8.29
N ALA A 215 2.08 -18.68 -7.74
CA ALA A 215 2.79 -18.52 -6.47
C ALA A 215 2.56 -17.08 -5.97
N GLY A 216 2.78 -16.82 -4.69
CA GLY A 216 2.51 -15.56 -4.01
C GLY A 216 1.50 -15.75 -2.87
N LEU A 217 1.40 -14.76 -1.98
CA LEU A 217 0.45 -14.81 -0.86
C LEU A 217 -1.01 -14.71 -1.34
N GLY A 218 -1.28 -13.91 -2.39
CA GLY A 218 -2.59 -13.85 -3.02
C GLY A 218 -2.98 -15.17 -3.68
N TYR A 219 -2.04 -15.86 -4.33
CA TYR A 219 -2.28 -17.20 -4.84
C TYR A 219 -2.66 -18.17 -3.72
N VAL A 220 -1.95 -18.15 -2.60
CA VAL A 220 -2.28 -19.02 -1.44
C VAL A 220 -3.70 -18.73 -0.96
N ILE A 221 -4.12 -17.48 -0.88
CA ILE A 221 -5.47 -17.09 -0.47
C ILE A 221 -6.51 -17.66 -1.44
N ILE A 222 -6.38 -17.38 -2.75
CA ILE A 222 -7.40 -17.79 -3.73
C ILE A 222 -7.47 -19.31 -3.89
N TYR A 223 -6.32 -19.99 -3.94
CA TYR A 223 -6.26 -21.45 -4.05
C TYR A 223 -6.95 -22.12 -2.85
N ASN A 224 -6.61 -21.69 -1.63
CA ASN A 224 -7.19 -22.28 -0.43
C ASN A 224 -8.67 -21.89 -0.24
N SER A 225 -9.12 -20.75 -0.78
CA SER A 225 -10.54 -20.40 -0.79
C SER A 225 -11.36 -21.35 -1.66
N GLN A 226 -10.83 -21.80 -2.78
CA GLN A 226 -11.49 -22.75 -3.68
C GLN A 226 -11.64 -24.15 -3.08
N ILE A 227 -10.74 -24.55 -2.19
CA ILE A 227 -10.78 -25.85 -1.50
C ILE A 227 -11.31 -25.73 -0.07
N PHE A 228 -11.87 -24.55 0.32
CA PHE A 228 -12.43 -24.27 1.64
C PHE A 228 -11.46 -24.51 2.81
N ASN A 229 -10.15 -24.30 2.61
CA ASN A 229 -9.13 -24.43 3.65
C ASN A 229 -8.80 -23.06 4.25
N MET A 230 -9.46 -22.70 5.36
CA MET A 230 -9.40 -21.35 5.94
C MET A 230 -8.10 -21.05 6.70
N ASP A 231 -7.38 -22.05 7.17
CA ASP A 231 -6.17 -21.85 7.96
C ASP A 231 -5.04 -21.14 7.18
N PRO A 232 -4.67 -21.56 5.95
CA PRO A 232 -3.69 -20.82 5.12
C PRO A 232 -4.20 -19.46 4.64
N ILE A 233 -5.52 -19.29 4.46
CA ILE A 233 -6.10 -18.00 4.07
C ILE A 233 -5.88 -16.98 5.19
N ALA A 234 -6.34 -17.31 6.41
CA ALA A 234 -6.20 -16.43 7.57
C ALA A 234 -4.72 -16.12 7.85
N MET A 235 -3.85 -17.13 7.76
CA MET A 235 -2.42 -16.98 7.92
C MET A 235 -1.83 -16.01 6.87
N SER A 236 -2.17 -16.18 5.59
CA SER A 236 -1.67 -15.30 4.52
C SER A 236 -2.15 -13.86 4.67
N ILE A 237 -3.41 -13.65 5.11
CA ILE A 237 -3.94 -12.32 5.42
C ILE A 237 -3.17 -11.67 6.57
N ILE A 238 -2.85 -12.41 7.63
CA ILE A 238 -2.04 -11.90 8.75
C ILE A 238 -0.63 -11.55 8.27
N CYS A 239 -0.04 -12.38 7.42
CA CYS A 239 1.26 -12.12 6.82
C CYS A 239 1.24 -10.83 5.97
N LEU A 240 0.20 -10.61 5.17
CA LEU A 240 0.00 -9.38 4.40
C LEU A 240 -0.19 -8.15 5.28
N LEU A 241 -0.93 -8.26 6.39
CA LEU A 241 -1.07 -7.17 7.35
C LEU A 241 0.26 -6.76 7.98
N TYR A 242 1.15 -7.72 8.23
CA TYR A 242 2.48 -7.46 8.78
C TYR A 242 3.42 -6.84 7.74
N THR A 243 3.30 -7.24 6.48
CA THR A 243 4.11 -6.70 5.36
C THR A 243 3.60 -5.37 4.84
N SER A 244 2.34 -5.01 5.10
CA SER A 244 1.77 -3.72 4.72
C SER A 244 2.40 -2.57 5.51
N PRO A 245 2.75 -1.44 4.87
CA PRO A 245 3.31 -0.28 5.56
C PRO A 245 2.33 0.23 6.63
N SER A 246 2.82 0.30 7.86
CA SER A 246 1.99 0.69 9.01
C SER A 246 1.49 2.14 8.88
N PRO A 247 0.20 2.42 9.19
CA PRO A 247 -0.30 3.79 9.26
C PRO A 247 0.44 4.70 10.26
N ARG A 248 1.23 4.11 11.18
CA ARG A 248 2.07 4.86 12.13
C ARG A 248 3.29 5.47 11.47
N ASP A 249 3.82 4.84 10.43
CA ASP A 249 4.96 5.37 9.69
C ASP A 249 4.55 6.55 8.81
N MET A 250 3.27 6.61 8.43
CA MET A 250 2.68 7.74 7.69
C MET A 250 2.48 9.00 8.56
N ARG A 251 2.35 8.88 9.90
CA ARG A 251 2.12 10.01 10.81
C ARG A 251 3.41 10.67 11.35
N ARG A 252 4.57 10.12 11.08
CA ARG A 252 5.86 10.61 11.62
C ARG A 252 6.67 11.48 10.66
N SER A 253 6.08 11.85 9.53
CA SER A 253 6.71 12.78 8.57
C SER A 253 6.02 14.13 8.52
#